data_d97830146f83ede8c6f708ab6d4218e7
#
_entry.id   d97830146f83ede8c6f708ab6d4218e7
#
_cell.length_a   1.000
_cell.length_b   1.000
_cell.length_c   1.000
_cell.angle_alpha   90.00
_cell.angle_beta   90.00
_cell.angle_gamma   90.00
#
_symmetry.space_group_name_H-M   'P 1'
#
loop_
_entity.id
_entity.type
_entity.pdbx_description
1 polymer ?
#
loop_
_entity_poly.entity_id
_entity_poly.type
_entity_poly.pdbx_seq_one_letter_code
_entity_poly.pdbx_strand_id
1 'polypeptide(L)'
;MTSSTTPTTVEVVAPIAGTVIDITDVPDPVLSKKSVGDGFGIGTPPGGTVVAPVTGTVIMVAKTLHAVGFKTESGLQFLVHLGIDTVELEGKPFTLTVTKGDEVKAGQDIGVMNVEAIQAAGKDTTTVVTVTNTTKKLDHIDVNTGPAEAGDKVAVAYVKAEPPVLQAAPTPKELTPAENPNRPANLTGYDALAWDIIDNIGGKENVRSVTYCITRVRFYLKDSNKAKTDIITNLNGVLDVAQAGGQYQVVVGPEAEEVYNAVMSQLGETSSGDAETETAKSKSPTALDRVKSLLHGRPQEKEN
;
A
#
# COMPACT_ATOMS: atom_id res chain seq x y z
N MET A 1 18.67 32.20 23.98
CA MET A 1 18.99 31.97 22.56
C MET A 1 18.14 30.77 22.11
N THR A 2 17.06 31.05 21.40
CA THR A 2 16.17 30.00 20.87
C THR A 2 16.89 29.35 19.70
N SER A 3 17.29 28.09 19.86
CA SER A 3 17.86 27.30 18.79
C SER A 3 16.74 27.08 17.75
N SER A 4 16.83 27.80 16.63
CA SER A 4 15.96 27.58 15.46
C SER A 4 16.43 26.30 14.77
N THR A 5 15.82 25.17 15.11
CA THR A 5 16.00 23.94 14.35
C THR A 5 15.28 24.11 13.01
N THR A 6 16.04 24.20 11.92
CA THR A 6 15.47 24.15 10.57
C THR A 6 14.71 22.84 10.42
N PRO A 7 13.45 22.85 9.98
CA PRO A 7 12.68 21.61 9.81
C PRO A 7 13.38 20.72 8.76
N THR A 8 13.46 19.44 9.05
CA THR A 8 13.94 18.46 8.08
C THR A 8 12.90 18.32 6.97
N THR A 9 13.30 18.54 5.73
CA THR A 9 12.42 18.46 4.56
C THR A 9 12.92 17.46 3.54
N VAL A 10 12.00 16.89 2.75
CA VAL A 10 12.27 16.04 1.60
C VAL A 10 11.66 16.70 0.38
N GLU A 11 12.48 17.01 -0.62
CA GLU A 11 11.99 17.44 -1.92
C GLU A 11 11.42 16.25 -2.67
N VAL A 12 10.25 16.44 -3.28
CA VAL A 12 9.54 15.42 -4.05
C VAL A 12 9.38 15.90 -5.48
N VAL A 13 9.82 15.09 -6.42
CA VAL A 13 9.68 15.38 -7.85
C VAL A 13 8.54 14.59 -8.47
N ALA A 14 8.00 15.08 -9.58
CA ALA A 14 6.99 14.39 -10.36
C ALA A 14 7.56 13.06 -10.91
N PRO A 15 7.00 11.89 -10.57
CA PRO A 15 7.50 10.62 -11.08
C PRO A 15 7.20 10.41 -12.56
N ILE A 16 6.28 11.15 -13.15
CA ILE A 16 5.91 11.12 -14.57
C ILE A 16 5.41 12.52 -14.96
N ALA A 17 5.52 12.88 -16.24
CA ALA A 17 4.96 14.12 -16.75
C ALA A 17 3.42 14.11 -16.70
N GLY A 18 2.80 15.27 -16.47
CA GLY A 18 1.34 15.41 -16.42
C GLY A 18 0.89 16.62 -15.63
N THR A 19 -0.34 16.59 -15.14
CA THR A 19 -0.90 17.67 -14.32
C THR A 19 -0.94 17.21 -12.86
N VAL A 20 -0.19 17.89 -12.00
CA VAL A 20 -0.23 17.66 -10.55
C VAL A 20 -1.56 18.14 -9.99
N ILE A 21 -2.25 17.28 -9.28
CA ILE A 21 -3.55 17.54 -8.64
C ILE A 21 -3.47 17.25 -7.14
N ASP A 22 -4.34 17.86 -6.36
CA ASP A 22 -4.48 17.54 -4.94
C ASP A 22 -4.87 16.07 -4.76
N ILE A 23 -4.41 15.45 -3.68
CA ILE A 23 -4.74 14.05 -3.38
C ILE A 23 -6.24 13.81 -3.28
N THR A 24 -7.01 14.81 -2.85
CA THR A 24 -8.48 14.74 -2.73
C THR A 24 -9.20 14.69 -4.07
N ASP A 25 -8.53 15.12 -5.15
CA ASP A 25 -9.07 15.10 -6.52
C ASP A 25 -8.72 13.81 -7.28
N VAL A 26 -7.96 12.90 -6.67
CA VAL A 26 -7.64 11.59 -7.26
C VAL A 26 -8.93 10.76 -7.40
N PRO A 27 -9.20 10.15 -8.57
CA PRO A 27 -10.43 9.41 -8.83
C PRO A 27 -10.44 8.01 -8.18
N ASP A 28 -10.02 7.92 -6.93
CA ASP A 28 -10.03 6.72 -6.10
C ASP A 28 -10.45 7.08 -4.67
N PRO A 29 -11.52 6.46 -4.13
CA PRO A 29 -12.08 6.84 -2.83
C PRO A 29 -11.20 6.45 -1.63
N VAL A 30 -10.21 5.58 -1.80
CA VAL A 30 -9.25 5.20 -0.75
C VAL A 30 -8.09 6.19 -0.72
N LEU A 31 -7.56 6.54 -1.89
CA LEU A 31 -6.44 7.46 -2.04
C LEU A 31 -6.88 8.90 -1.74
N SER A 32 -8.02 9.35 -2.29
CA SER A 32 -8.54 10.71 -2.07
C SER A 32 -8.91 11.00 -0.61
N LYS A 33 -9.27 9.98 0.17
CA LYS A 33 -9.50 10.10 1.63
C LYS A 33 -8.22 10.02 2.46
N LYS A 34 -7.04 9.98 1.83
CA LYS A 34 -5.74 9.85 2.48
C LYS A 34 -5.59 8.58 3.34
N SER A 35 -6.39 7.52 3.06
CA SER A 35 -6.37 6.28 3.87
C SER A 35 -5.05 5.50 3.73
N VAL A 36 -4.29 5.74 2.67
CA VAL A 36 -2.95 5.15 2.44
C VAL A 36 -1.84 6.13 2.85
N GLY A 37 -2.17 7.40 3.02
CA GLY A 37 -1.25 8.46 3.37
C GLY A 37 -1.56 9.77 2.64
N ASP A 38 -0.93 10.85 3.06
CA ASP A 38 -1.03 12.15 2.38
C ASP A 38 -0.10 12.22 1.19
N GLY A 39 -0.41 13.06 0.20
CA GLY A 39 0.38 13.16 -1.02
C GLY A 39 -0.29 13.95 -2.12
N PHE A 40 -0.14 13.49 -3.38
CA PHE A 40 -0.71 14.13 -4.56
C PHE A 40 -0.95 13.13 -5.69
N GLY A 41 -1.76 13.53 -6.67
CA GLY A 41 -1.95 12.81 -7.92
C GLY A 41 -1.23 13.50 -9.09
N ILE A 42 -0.99 12.75 -10.18
CA ILE A 42 -0.64 13.29 -11.49
C ILE A 42 -1.68 12.76 -12.47
N GLY A 43 -2.59 13.65 -12.83
CA GLY A 43 -3.63 13.37 -13.82
C GLY A 43 -3.14 13.50 -15.25
N THR A 44 -3.81 12.80 -16.16
CA THR A 44 -3.56 12.89 -17.61
C THR A 44 -2.10 12.76 -18.01
N PRO A 45 -1.34 11.79 -17.49
CA PRO A 45 0.05 11.62 -17.93
C PRO A 45 0.08 11.24 -19.40
N PRO A 46 1.02 11.80 -20.19
CA PRO A 46 1.18 11.44 -21.61
C PRO A 46 1.78 10.04 -21.80
N GLY A 47 2.22 9.41 -20.73
CA GLY A 47 3.00 8.17 -20.74
C GLY A 47 4.50 8.39 -20.79
N GLY A 48 5.25 7.32 -20.85
CA GLY A 48 6.69 7.33 -21.01
C GLY A 48 7.47 7.03 -19.74
N THR A 49 8.58 7.73 -19.58
CA THR A 49 9.54 7.49 -18.50
C THR A 49 8.94 7.74 -17.11
N VAL A 50 9.17 6.80 -16.21
CA VAL A 50 8.88 6.92 -14.78
C VAL A 50 10.20 7.14 -14.06
N VAL A 51 10.25 8.17 -13.19
CA VAL A 51 11.43 8.49 -12.39
C VAL A 51 11.16 8.31 -10.90
N ALA A 52 12.21 8.10 -10.10
CA ALA A 52 12.10 8.06 -8.65
C ALA A 52 11.66 9.44 -8.11
N PRO A 53 10.59 9.52 -7.29
CA PRO A 53 10.09 10.80 -6.79
C PRO A 53 10.97 11.42 -5.70
N VAL A 54 11.78 10.60 -5.05
CA VAL A 54 12.65 10.99 -3.93
C VAL A 54 13.99 10.27 -4.00
N THR A 55 15.00 10.84 -3.36
CA THR A 55 16.27 10.13 -3.10
C THR A 55 16.09 9.19 -1.91
N GLY A 56 16.51 7.93 -2.07
CA GLY A 56 16.42 6.93 -1.01
C GLY A 56 16.56 5.50 -1.52
N THR A 57 16.15 4.55 -0.68
CA THR A 57 16.19 3.12 -0.97
C THR A 57 14.84 2.63 -1.46
N VAL A 58 14.80 1.81 -2.49
CA VAL A 58 13.61 1.07 -2.94
C VAL A 58 13.29 0.00 -1.90
N ILE A 59 12.15 0.13 -1.23
CA ILE A 59 11.74 -0.82 -0.18
C ILE A 59 10.73 -1.86 -0.68
N MET A 60 10.08 -1.58 -1.82
CA MET A 60 9.08 -2.48 -2.39
C MET A 60 8.92 -2.22 -3.90
N VAL A 61 8.77 -3.30 -4.65
CA VAL A 61 8.27 -3.28 -6.03
C VAL A 61 7.12 -4.30 -6.11
N ALA A 62 5.95 -3.86 -6.53
CA ALA A 62 4.80 -4.76 -6.66
C ALA A 62 5.05 -5.83 -7.74
N LYS A 63 4.59 -7.06 -7.53
CA LYS A 63 4.75 -8.17 -8.50
C LYS A 63 4.17 -7.84 -9.87
N THR A 64 3.10 -7.07 -9.91
CA THR A 64 2.44 -6.56 -11.12
C THR A 64 2.97 -5.18 -11.54
N LEU A 65 4.13 -4.75 -11.03
CA LEU A 65 4.89 -3.56 -11.43
C LEU A 65 4.12 -2.22 -11.37
N HIS A 66 2.87 -2.22 -10.87
CA HIS A 66 2.02 -1.03 -10.81
C HIS A 66 2.35 -0.09 -9.65
N ALA A 67 3.22 -0.52 -8.71
CA ALA A 67 3.59 0.30 -7.57
C ALA A 67 5.04 0.07 -7.12
N VAL A 68 5.68 1.16 -6.65
CA VAL A 68 7.05 1.15 -6.11
C VAL A 68 7.07 1.95 -4.82
N GLY A 69 7.67 1.39 -3.78
CA GLY A 69 7.86 2.02 -2.47
C GLY A 69 9.30 2.48 -2.27
N PHE A 70 9.47 3.65 -1.65
CA PHE A 70 10.77 4.27 -1.38
C PHE A 70 10.87 4.67 0.08
N LYS A 71 12.07 4.60 0.65
CA LYS A 71 12.36 5.12 1.99
C LYS A 71 13.52 6.11 1.91
N THR A 72 13.29 7.32 2.37
CA THR A 72 14.30 8.38 2.44
C THR A 72 15.20 8.21 3.67
N GLU A 73 16.34 8.89 3.68
CA GLU A 73 17.23 8.94 4.86
C GLU A 73 16.51 9.49 6.11
N SER A 74 15.60 10.45 5.93
CA SER A 74 14.77 11.00 7.02
C SER A 74 13.73 10.01 7.57
N GLY A 75 13.57 8.85 6.92
CA GLY A 75 12.65 7.79 7.30
C GLY A 75 11.22 7.96 6.79
N LEU A 76 10.93 8.98 5.94
CA LEU A 76 9.66 9.03 5.22
C LEU A 76 9.58 7.88 4.21
N GLN A 77 8.40 7.28 4.11
CA GLN A 77 8.13 6.20 3.17
C GLN A 77 7.14 6.68 2.12
N PHE A 78 7.57 6.67 0.86
CA PHE A 78 6.77 7.08 -0.28
C PHE A 78 6.31 5.87 -1.07
N LEU A 79 5.07 5.91 -1.57
CA LEU A 79 4.53 4.93 -2.51
C LEU A 79 4.16 5.68 -3.79
N VAL A 80 4.68 5.22 -4.92
CA VAL A 80 4.20 5.60 -6.26
C VAL A 80 3.28 4.50 -6.75
N HIS A 81 2.05 4.86 -7.11
CA HIS A 81 1.05 3.98 -7.68
C HIS A 81 0.75 4.42 -9.11
N LEU A 82 1.04 3.58 -10.09
CA LEU A 82 0.98 3.89 -11.52
C LEU A 82 -0.40 3.52 -12.10
N GLY A 83 -1.28 4.50 -12.27
CA GLY A 83 -2.67 4.31 -12.67
C GLY A 83 -3.56 3.76 -11.56
N ILE A 84 -4.88 3.81 -11.73
CA ILE A 84 -5.86 3.30 -10.77
C ILE A 84 -6.35 1.92 -11.24
N ASP A 85 -6.46 0.96 -10.31
CA ASP A 85 -6.87 -0.44 -10.57
C ASP A 85 -6.01 -1.20 -11.60
N THR A 86 -4.80 -0.70 -11.86
CA THR A 86 -3.88 -1.28 -12.85
C THR A 86 -3.22 -2.59 -12.40
N VAL A 87 -3.41 -2.98 -11.14
CA VAL A 87 -3.05 -4.34 -10.63
C VAL A 87 -3.68 -5.43 -11.48
N GLU A 88 -4.88 -5.22 -12.00
CA GLU A 88 -5.62 -6.17 -12.84
C GLU A 88 -4.99 -6.39 -14.22
N LEU A 89 -4.07 -5.52 -14.65
CA LEU A 89 -3.36 -5.62 -15.92
C LEU A 89 -2.12 -6.52 -15.85
N GLU A 90 -1.88 -7.16 -14.69
CA GLU A 90 -0.83 -8.18 -14.50
C GLU A 90 0.58 -7.71 -14.92
N GLY A 91 0.87 -6.41 -14.79
CA GLY A 91 2.16 -5.83 -15.11
C GLY A 91 2.40 -5.48 -16.59
N LYS A 92 1.51 -5.86 -17.49
CA LYS A 92 1.68 -5.68 -18.95
C LYS A 92 2.01 -4.25 -19.38
N PRO A 93 1.43 -3.18 -18.78
CA PRO A 93 1.74 -1.79 -19.18
C PRO A 93 3.05 -1.26 -18.61
N PHE A 94 3.76 -1.99 -17.77
CA PHE A 94 4.88 -1.47 -17.00
C PHE A 94 6.18 -2.20 -17.30
N THR A 95 7.27 -1.43 -17.33
CA THR A 95 8.63 -1.96 -17.30
C THR A 95 9.38 -1.22 -16.22
N LEU A 96 9.80 -1.91 -15.16
CA LEU A 96 10.61 -1.32 -14.09
C LEU A 96 12.01 -1.91 -14.11
N THR A 97 13.01 -1.06 -13.85
CA THR A 97 14.44 -1.41 -13.88
C THR A 97 15.06 -1.49 -12.48
N VAL A 98 14.25 -1.22 -11.44
CA VAL A 98 14.68 -1.23 -10.04
C VAL A 98 14.09 -2.42 -9.29
N THR A 99 14.80 -2.82 -8.24
CA THR A 99 14.42 -3.89 -7.34
C THR A 99 14.52 -3.44 -5.88
N LYS A 100 13.89 -4.19 -4.96
CA LYS A 100 13.99 -3.90 -3.53
C LYS A 100 15.45 -3.93 -3.08
N GLY A 101 15.88 -2.88 -2.40
CA GLY A 101 17.24 -2.66 -1.91
C GLY A 101 18.07 -1.70 -2.75
N ASP A 102 17.64 -1.34 -3.94
CA ASP A 102 18.37 -0.40 -4.79
C ASP A 102 18.32 1.03 -4.23
N GLU A 103 19.46 1.71 -4.29
CA GLU A 103 19.55 3.14 -3.98
C GLU A 103 19.25 3.96 -5.24
N VAL A 104 18.36 4.94 -5.11
CA VAL A 104 17.95 5.82 -6.21
C VAL A 104 18.08 7.29 -5.83
N LYS A 105 18.21 8.14 -6.84
CA LYS A 105 18.16 9.61 -6.68
C LYS A 105 16.84 10.13 -7.23
N ALA A 106 16.30 11.19 -6.63
CA ALA A 106 15.16 11.91 -7.18
C ALA A 106 15.43 12.27 -8.65
N GLY A 107 14.47 12.01 -9.55
CA GLY A 107 14.59 12.21 -10.99
C GLY A 107 15.34 11.10 -11.75
N GLN A 108 15.86 10.07 -11.08
CA GLN A 108 16.48 8.93 -11.75
C GLN A 108 15.43 8.07 -12.45
N ASP A 109 15.68 7.70 -13.71
CA ASP A 109 14.83 6.76 -14.45
C ASP A 109 14.75 5.42 -13.74
N ILE A 110 13.53 4.96 -13.52
CA ILE A 110 13.23 3.66 -12.87
C ILE A 110 12.32 2.77 -13.71
N GLY A 111 11.88 3.25 -14.88
CA GLY A 111 11.07 2.45 -15.78
C GLY A 111 10.20 3.24 -16.74
N VAL A 112 9.20 2.55 -17.28
CA VAL A 112 8.27 3.08 -18.29
C VAL A 112 6.85 2.64 -17.99
N MET A 113 5.88 3.57 -18.18
CA MET A 113 4.45 3.35 -18.10
C MET A 113 3.82 3.53 -19.49
N ASN A 114 3.19 2.50 -20.01
CA ASN A 114 2.43 2.55 -21.27
C ASN A 114 0.99 2.99 -20.99
N VAL A 115 0.75 4.29 -21.10
CA VAL A 115 -0.55 4.93 -20.87
C VAL A 115 -1.60 4.44 -21.86
N GLU A 116 -1.25 4.28 -23.14
CA GLU A 116 -2.17 3.81 -24.17
C GLU A 116 -2.71 2.41 -23.84
N ALA A 117 -1.86 1.51 -23.37
CA ALA A 117 -2.28 0.17 -22.96
C ALA A 117 -3.23 0.19 -21.74
N ILE A 118 -3.02 1.12 -20.78
CA ILE A 118 -3.90 1.30 -19.63
C ILE A 118 -5.26 1.82 -20.06
N GLN A 119 -5.28 2.86 -20.92
CA GLN A 119 -6.50 3.44 -21.47
C GLN A 119 -7.28 2.44 -22.33
N ALA A 120 -6.60 1.67 -23.17
CA ALA A 120 -7.22 0.62 -23.97
C ALA A 120 -7.89 -0.47 -23.12
N ALA A 121 -7.38 -0.69 -21.90
CA ALA A 121 -7.97 -1.61 -20.93
C ALA A 121 -9.11 -0.95 -20.10
N GLY A 122 -9.46 0.31 -20.35
CA GLY A 122 -10.51 1.05 -19.64
C GLY A 122 -10.14 1.43 -18.21
N LYS A 123 -8.84 1.52 -17.90
CA LYS A 123 -8.34 1.91 -16.58
C LYS A 123 -7.93 3.38 -16.57
N ASP A 124 -8.02 4.00 -15.38
CA ASP A 124 -7.56 5.37 -15.17
C ASP A 124 -6.03 5.42 -15.07
N THR A 125 -5.43 6.44 -15.66
CA THR A 125 -3.97 6.59 -15.79
C THR A 125 -3.36 7.48 -14.72
N THR A 126 -4.16 8.03 -13.80
CA THR A 126 -3.68 8.90 -12.73
C THR A 126 -2.62 8.20 -11.88
N THR A 127 -1.42 8.74 -11.90
CA THR A 127 -0.32 8.28 -11.05
C THR A 127 -0.40 8.96 -9.69
N VAL A 128 -0.27 8.21 -8.60
CA VAL A 128 -0.43 8.76 -7.25
C VAL A 128 0.83 8.56 -6.43
N VAL A 129 1.26 9.62 -5.74
CA VAL A 129 2.38 9.61 -4.79
C VAL A 129 1.83 9.86 -3.41
N THR A 130 2.05 8.91 -2.48
CA THR A 130 1.62 9.05 -1.08
C THR A 130 2.77 8.81 -0.12
N VAL A 131 2.72 9.48 1.04
CA VAL A 131 3.60 9.22 2.18
C VAL A 131 2.90 8.22 3.10
N THR A 132 3.26 6.95 3.02
CA THR A 132 2.53 5.86 3.69
C THR A 132 2.64 5.88 5.22
N ASN A 133 3.69 6.49 5.76
CA ASN A 133 3.87 6.65 7.21
C ASN A 133 3.53 8.06 7.72
N THR A 134 2.54 8.72 7.08
CA THR A 134 2.08 10.09 7.38
C THR A 134 1.84 10.31 8.87
N THR A 135 1.05 9.47 9.52
CA THR A 135 0.67 9.64 10.93
C THR A 135 1.89 9.69 11.87
N LYS A 136 2.92 8.89 11.55
CA LYS A 136 4.11 8.74 12.41
C LYS A 136 5.21 9.75 12.12
N LYS A 137 5.46 10.07 10.85
CA LYS A 137 6.67 10.76 10.42
C LYS A 137 6.43 12.05 9.61
N LEU A 138 5.29 12.21 8.95
CA LEU A 138 4.99 13.41 8.17
C LEU A 138 4.30 14.46 9.03
N ASP A 139 4.83 15.67 9.05
CA ASP A 139 4.13 16.82 9.63
C ASP A 139 3.05 17.30 8.64
N HIS A 140 3.47 17.73 7.45
CA HIS A 140 2.61 18.07 6.31
C HIS A 140 3.39 17.93 5.00
N ILE A 141 2.69 18.04 3.89
CA ILE A 141 3.26 18.09 2.55
C ILE A 141 2.68 19.31 1.81
N ASP A 142 3.56 20.17 1.31
CA ASP A 142 3.19 21.28 0.43
C ASP A 142 3.28 20.81 -1.01
N VAL A 143 2.19 20.94 -1.76
CA VAL A 143 2.08 20.48 -3.15
C VAL A 143 1.85 21.68 -4.08
N ASN A 144 2.65 21.79 -5.12
CA ASN A 144 2.45 22.75 -6.21
C ASN A 144 1.66 22.07 -7.32
N THR A 145 0.38 22.40 -7.44
CA THR A 145 -0.51 21.87 -8.47
C THR A 145 -0.29 22.54 -9.83
N GLY A 146 -0.54 21.82 -10.92
CA GLY A 146 -0.42 22.33 -12.29
C GLY A 146 0.46 21.43 -13.17
N PRO A 147 0.77 21.84 -14.41
CA PRO A 147 1.60 21.08 -15.33
C PRO A 147 3.01 20.86 -14.78
N ALA A 148 3.54 19.65 -14.96
CA ALA A 148 4.90 19.30 -14.57
C ALA A 148 5.49 18.25 -15.51
N GLU A 149 6.80 18.34 -15.76
CA GLU A 149 7.57 17.30 -16.42
C GLU A 149 8.10 16.29 -15.41
N ALA A 150 8.45 15.09 -15.87
CA ALA A 150 9.08 14.09 -15.02
C ALA A 150 10.40 14.63 -14.45
N GLY A 151 10.56 14.57 -13.13
CA GLY A 151 11.72 15.13 -12.43
C GLY A 151 11.56 16.57 -11.94
N ASP A 152 10.51 17.29 -12.33
CA ASP A 152 10.23 18.62 -11.79
C ASP A 152 9.88 18.54 -10.31
N LYS A 153 10.39 19.50 -9.51
CA LYS A 153 10.03 19.61 -8.09
C LYS A 153 8.58 20.06 -7.96
N VAL A 154 7.75 19.19 -7.41
CA VAL A 154 6.29 19.43 -7.29
C VAL A 154 5.79 19.45 -5.85
N ALA A 155 6.59 18.96 -4.90
CA ALA A 155 6.19 19.03 -3.50
C ALA A 155 7.39 19.10 -2.55
N VAL A 156 7.10 19.49 -1.30
CA VAL A 156 8.03 19.44 -0.17
C VAL A 156 7.31 18.74 0.99
N ALA A 157 7.87 17.63 1.44
CA ALA A 157 7.38 16.91 2.60
C ALA A 157 8.18 17.34 3.85
N TYR A 158 7.48 17.75 4.89
CA TYR A 158 8.07 18.18 6.16
C TYR A 158 8.01 17.02 7.15
N VAL A 159 9.19 16.67 7.67
CA VAL A 159 9.31 15.59 8.65
C VAL A 159 8.90 16.12 10.02
N LYS A 160 8.08 15.36 10.75
CA LYS A 160 7.75 15.70 12.13
C LYS A 160 9.05 15.90 12.92
N ALA A 161 9.15 17.03 13.60
CA ALA A 161 10.24 17.25 14.53
C ALA A 161 10.16 16.16 15.61
N GLU A 162 11.23 15.40 15.77
CA GLU A 162 11.35 14.58 16.98
C GLU A 162 11.37 15.51 18.18
N PRO A 163 10.65 15.22 19.27
CA PRO A 163 10.72 16.05 20.46
C PRO A 163 12.18 16.20 20.87
N PRO A 164 12.62 17.39 21.33
CA PRO A 164 14.01 17.64 21.64
C PRO A 164 14.49 16.56 22.63
N VAL A 165 15.50 15.81 22.20
CA VAL A 165 16.18 14.85 23.08
C VAL A 165 16.84 15.68 24.17
N LEU A 166 16.27 15.69 25.36
CA LEU A 166 16.93 16.19 26.55
C LEU A 166 18.25 15.44 26.69
N GLN A 167 19.36 16.18 26.57
CA GLN A 167 20.71 15.63 26.61
C GLN A 167 20.94 14.83 27.89
N ALA A 168 21.48 13.64 27.68
CA ALA A 168 22.26 12.81 28.58
C ALA A 168 21.56 12.17 29.76
N ALA A 169 20.99 11.03 29.46
CA ALA A 169 21.09 9.87 30.34
C ALA A 169 21.48 8.65 29.48
N PRO A 170 22.06 7.61 30.04
CA PRO A 170 22.82 6.59 29.28
C PRO A 170 21.96 5.88 28.28
N THR A 171 22.56 5.58 27.11
CA THR A 171 22.08 4.77 25.97
C THR A 171 20.59 4.47 25.98
N PRO A 172 19.81 4.92 24.96
CA PRO A 172 18.41 4.56 24.88
C PRO A 172 18.35 3.04 24.91
N LYS A 173 17.88 2.51 26.03
CA LYS A 173 17.25 1.20 26.04
C LYS A 173 16.28 1.27 24.86
N GLU A 174 16.46 0.45 23.82
CA GLU A 174 15.46 0.25 22.80
C GLU A 174 14.11 0.34 23.52
N LEU A 175 13.25 1.28 23.07
CA LEU A 175 11.88 1.29 23.56
C LEU A 175 11.29 -0.03 23.09
N THR A 176 11.48 -1.03 23.94
CA THR A 176 10.73 -2.28 23.82
C THR A 176 9.28 -1.84 23.78
N PRO A 177 8.51 -2.20 22.74
CA PRO A 177 7.06 -2.04 22.72
C PRO A 177 6.55 -2.51 24.09
N ALA A 178 5.53 -1.86 24.66
CA ALA A 178 4.98 -2.25 25.94
C ALA A 178 4.90 -3.77 25.94
N GLU A 179 5.81 -4.40 26.70
CA GLU A 179 6.07 -5.83 26.57
C GLU A 179 4.75 -6.53 26.86
N ASN A 180 4.17 -7.14 25.81
CA ASN A 180 3.04 -8.02 26.05
C ASN A 180 3.57 -9.11 27.01
N PRO A 181 3.12 -9.15 28.27
CA PRO A 181 3.69 -10.03 29.29
C PRO A 181 3.58 -11.52 28.91
N ASN A 182 2.74 -11.83 27.92
CA ASN A 182 2.54 -13.18 27.41
C ASN A 182 3.45 -13.49 26.20
N ARG A 183 4.15 -12.48 25.63
CA ARG A 183 4.99 -12.72 24.46
C ARG A 183 6.27 -13.48 24.83
N PRO A 184 6.62 -14.56 24.11
CA PRO A 184 7.89 -15.25 24.28
C PRO A 184 9.08 -14.31 24.05
N ALA A 185 10.03 -14.28 24.99
CA ALA A 185 11.15 -13.35 24.99
C ALA A 185 12.13 -13.50 23.80
N ASN A 186 12.06 -14.62 23.08
CA ASN A 186 12.88 -14.92 21.90
C ASN A 186 12.30 -14.36 20.58
N LEU A 187 11.08 -13.82 20.59
CA LEU A 187 10.46 -13.24 19.39
C LEU A 187 10.91 -11.79 19.22
N THR A 188 11.39 -11.46 18.02
CA THR A 188 11.84 -10.10 17.65
C THR A 188 11.30 -9.71 16.27
N GLY A 189 11.35 -8.42 15.92
CA GLY A 189 10.96 -7.93 14.61
C GLY A 189 9.51 -8.27 14.24
N TYR A 190 9.30 -8.78 13.03
CA TYR A 190 7.97 -9.13 12.53
C TYR A 190 7.34 -10.32 13.26
N ASP A 191 8.12 -11.24 13.79
CA ASP A 191 7.61 -12.35 14.58
C ASP A 191 7.00 -11.86 15.90
N ALA A 192 7.62 -10.87 16.56
CA ALA A 192 7.07 -10.25 17.74
C ALA A 192 5.78 -9.49 17.43
N LEU A 193 5.76 -8.71 16.33
CA LEU A 193 4.57 -7.98 15.88
C LEU A 193 3.43 -8.93 15.52
N ALA A 194 3.72 -10.01 14.79
CA ALA A 194 2.73 -11.01 14.43
C ALA A 194 2.12 -11.67 15.66
N TRP A 195 2.94 -12.00 16.65
CA TRP A 195 2.49 -12.58 17.92
C TRP A 195 1.57 -11.62 18.68
N ASP A 196 1.97 -10.35 18.81
CA ASP A 196 1.17 -9.33 19.47
C ASP A 196 -0.17 -9.08 18.76
N ILE A 197 -0.19 -9.07 17.43
CA ILE A 197 -1.42 -8.98 16.66
C ILE A 197 -2.32 -10.18 16.94
N ILE A 198 -1.79 -11.42 16.82
CA ILE A 198 -2.57 -12.65 17.04
C ILE A 198 -3.15 -12.71 18.44
N ASP A 199 -2.37 -12.39 19.47
CA ASP A 199 -2.84 -12.36 20.87
C ASP A 199 -4.00 -11.36 21.05
N ASN A 200 -3.86 -10.16 20.47
CA ASN A 200 -4.83 -9.09 20.65
C ASN A 200 -6.04 -9.13 19.69
N ILE A 201 -6.04 -9.94 18.66
CA ILE A 201 -7.27 -10.25 17.88
C ILE A 201 -8.10 -11.38 18.49
N GLY A 202 -7.73 -11.88 19.68
CA GLY A 202 -8.43 -12.93 20.42
C GLY A 202 -7.80 -14.32 20.23
N GLY A 203 -6.52 -14.38 19.88
CA GLY A 203 -5.74 -15.62 19.74
C GLY A 203 -5.95 -16.34 18.41
N LYS A 204 -5.12 -17.36 18.17
CA LYS A 204 -5.18 -18.20 16.96
C LYS A 204 -6.56 -18.79 16.71
N GLU A 205 -7.24 -19.18 17.78
CA GLU A 205 -8.56 -19.80 17.72
C GLU A 205 -9.64 -18.87 17.15
N ASN A 206 -9.42 -17.55 17.21
CA ASN A 206 -10.34 -16.56 16.66
C ASN A 206 -10.12 -16.30 15.18
N VAL A 207 -9.02 -16.76 14.60
CA VAL A 207 -8.69 -16.57 13.19
C VAL A 207 -9.34 -17.67 12.34
N ARG A 208 -10.05 -17.30 11.27
CA ARG A 208 -10.57 -18.21 10.24
C ARG A 208 -9.61 -18.34 9.08
N SER A 209 -9.16 -17.19 8.57
CA SER A 209 -8.20 -17.11 7.46
C SER A 209 -7.51 -15.75 7.50
N VAL A 210 -6.37 -15.66 6.83
CA VAL A 210 -5.59 -14.44 6.69
C VAL A 210 -5.23 -14.26 5.22
N THR A 211 -5.33 -13.03 4.74
CA THR A 211 -4.84 -12.61 3.42
C THR A 211 -4.07 -11.31 3.57
N TYR A 212 -3.39 -10.87 2.53
CA TYR A 212 -2.73 -9.57 2.56
C TYR A 212 -2.81 -8.86 1.22
N CYS A 213 -2.57 -7.56 1.24
CA CYS A 213 -2.30 -6.76 0.06
C CYS A 213 -1.08 -5.87 0.33
N ILE A 214 -0.74 -4.98 -0.59
CA ILE A 214 0.48 -4.16 -0.54
C ILE A 214 0.71 -3.46 0.82
N THR A 215 -0.36 -3.07 1.55
CA THR A 215 -0.22 -2.28 2.78
C THR A 215 -0.92 -2.88 4.00
N ARG A 216 -1.60 -4.02 3.89
CA ARG A 216 -2.48 -4.54 4.95
C ARG A 216 -2.42 -6.05 5.07
N VAL A 217 -2.44 -6.51 6.31
CA VAL A 217 -2.79 -7.90 6.65
C VAL A 217 -4.27 -7.93 7.03
N ARG A 218 -5.03 -8.83 6.42
CA ARG A 218 -6.49 -8.92 6.55
C ARG A 218 -6.85 -10.23 7.20
N PHE A 219 -7.48 -10.14 8.38
CA PHE A 219 -7.94 -11.27 9.16
C PHE A 219 -9.44 -11.45 8.98
N TYR A 220 -9.88 -12.66 8.71
CA TYR A 220 -11.26 -13.08 8.86
C TYR A 220 -11.41 -13.70 10.24
N LEU A 221 -12.06 -12.98 11.16
CA LEU A 221 -12.22 -13.41 12.54
C LEU A 221 -13.53 -14.19 12.73
N LYS A 222 -13.55 -15.11 13.70
CA LYS A 222 -14.78 -15.77 14.15
C LYS A 222 -15.66 -14.81 14.94
N ASP A 223 -15.04 -13.98 15.76
CA ASP A 223 -15.68 -12.95 16.59
C ASP A 223 -14.80 -11.71 16.65
N SER A 224 -15.18 -10.65 15.94
CA SER A 224 -14.44 -9.38 15.87
C SER A 224 -14.46 -8.60 17.20
N ASN A 225 -15.43 -8.89 18.11
CA ASN A 225 -15.50 -8.20 19.40
C ASN A 225 -14.37 -8.63 20.37
N LYS A 226 -13.69 -9.73 20.08
CA LYS A 226 -12.50 -10.16 20.85
C LYS A 226 -11.26 -9.33 20.53
N ALA A 227 -11.27 -8.61 19.41
CA ALA A 227 -10.12 -7.81 19.00
C ALA A 227 -10.00 -6.54 19.85
N LYS A 228 -8.85 -6.35 20.47
CA LYS A 228 -8.48 -5.18 21.27
C LYS A 228 -7.88 -4.11 20.33
N THR A 229 -8.74 -3.45 19.57
CA THR A 229 -8.33 -2.51 18.50
C THR A 229 -7.41 -1.42 19.02
N ASP A 230 -7.68 -0.82 20.17
CA ASP A 230 -6.86 0.23 20.77
C ASP A 230 -5.42 -0.23 21.06
N ILE A 231 -5.24 -1.49 21.45
CA ILE A 231 -3.91 -2.06 21.69
C ILE A 231 -3.21 -2.27 20.35
N ILE A 232 -3.89 -2.87 19.37
CA ILE A 232 -3.32 -3.19 18.06
C ILE A 232 -2.90 -1.92 17.32
N THR A 233 -3.72 -0.87 17.34
CA THR A 233 -3.40 0.41 16.71
C THR A 233 -2.13 1.05 17.29
N ASN A 234 -1.81 0.79 18.56
CA ASN A 234 -0.63 1.31 19.23
C ASN A 234 0.61 0.41 19.15
N LEU A 235 0.53 -0.75 18.49
CA LEU A 235 1.71 -1.60 18.27
C LEU A 235 2.72 -0.93 17.34
N ASN A 236 4.00 -1.07 17.69
CA ASN A 236 5.07 -0.59 16.80
C ASN A 236 5.07 -1.41 15.49
N GLY A 237 4.94 -0.73 14.35
CA GLY A 237 4.79 -1.37 13.03
C GLY A 237 3.34 -1.39 12.51
N VAL A 238 2.34 -1.05 13.33
CA VAL A 238 0.96 -0.83 12.88
C VAL A 238 0.74 0.65 12.60
N LEU A 239 0.21 0.95 11.43
CA LEU A 239 -0.13 2.31 11.01
C LEU A 239 -1.59 2.65 11.35
N ASP A 240 -2.50 1.69 11.16
CA ASP A 240 -3.92 1.85 11.41
C ASP A 240 -4.62 0.49 11.48
N VAL A 241 -5.86 0.48 11.96
CA VAL A 241 -6.76 -0.68 11.96
C VAL A 241 -8.10 -0.29 11.38
N ALA A 242 -8.58 -1.06 10.41
CA ALA A 242 -9.88 -0.85 9.79
C ALA A 242 -10.74 -2.14 9.84
N GLN A 243 -12.04 -1.97 9.92
CA GLN A 243 -13.01 -3.06 9.78
C GLN A 243 -13.90 -2.78 8.58
N ALA A 244 -13.78 -3.59 7.53
CA ALA A 244 -14.54 -3.43 6.30
C ALA A 244 -14.78 -4.79 5.64
N GLY A 245 -15.95 -4.98 5.05
CA GLY A 245 -16.28 -6.19 4.30
C GLY A 245 -16.20 -7.50 5.12
N GLY A 246 -16.44 -7.45 6.42
CA GLY A 246 -16.29 -8.61 7.31
C GLY A 246 -14.83 -8.97 7.64
N GLN A 247 -13.89 -8.13 7.26
CA GLN A 247 -12.47 -8.28 7.51
C GLN A 247 -12.01 -7.34 8.63
N TYR A 248 -11.10 -7.83 9.46
CA TYR A 248 -10.31 -7.03 10.38
C TYR A 248 -8.94 -6.76 9.73
N GLN A 249 -8.70 -5.52 9.33
CA GLN A 249 -7.57 -5.13 8.51
C GLN A 249 -6.55 -4.37 9.36
N VAL A 250 -5.34 -4.91 9.47
CA VAL A 250 -4.22 -4.26 10.15
C VAL A 250 -3.32 -3.63 9.08
N VAL A 251 -3.27 -2.31 9.06
CA VAL A 251 -2.45 -1.54 8.11
C VAL A 251 -1.03 -1.48 8.65
N VAL A 252 -0.08 -2.07 7.93
CA VAL A 252 1.33 -2.12 8.32
C VAL A 252 2.26 -1.47 7.28
N GLY A 253 1.68 -0.99 6.17
CA GLY A 253 2.46 -0.39 5.10
C GLY A 253 3.18 -1.42 4.22
N PRO A 254 4.33 -1.04 3.62
CA PRO A 254 5.05 -1.89 2.67
C PRO A 254 5.50 -3.24 3.23
N GLU A 255 5.55 -3.38 4.55
CA GLU A 255 5.98 -4.60 5.25
C GLU A 255 4.85 -5.64 5.40
N ALA A 256 3.72 -5.45 4.69
CA ALA A 256 2.55 -6.32 4.82
C ALA A 256 2.82 -7.79 4.46
N GLU A 257 3.72 -8.05 3.51
CA GLU A 257 4.11 -9.42 3.14
C GLU A 257 4.93 -10.08 4.26
N GLU A 258 5.88 -9.36 4.83
CA GLU A 258 6.73 -9.87 5.92
C GLU A 258 5.91 -10.16 7.18
N VAL A 259 5.00 -9.24 7.54
CA VAL A 259 4.10 -9.44 8.68
C VAL A 259 3.13 -10.60 8.43
N TYR A 260 2.59 -10.73 7.21
CA TYR A 260 1.75 -11.85 6.83
C TYR A 260 2.48 -13.19 6.96
N ASN A 261 3.71 -13.29 6.46
CA ASN A 261 4.52 -14.50 6.54
C ASN A 261 4.80 -14.90 8.00
N ALA A 262 5.11 -13.91 8.86
CA ALA A 262 5.30 -14.12 10.29
C ALA A 262 3.99 -14.58 10.99
N VAL A 263 2.84 -14.01 10.62
CA VAL A 263 1.52 -14.44 11.11
C VAL A 263 1.24 -15.88 10.70
N MET A 264 1.42 -16.23 9.43
CA MET A 264 1.17 -17.59 8.91
C MET A 264 2.06 -18.63 9.58
N SER A 265 3.36 -18.31 9.78
CA SER A 265 4.29 -19.17 10.51
C SER A 265 3.80 -19.48 11.92
N GLN A 266 3.23 -18.50 12.62
CA GLN A 266 2.74 -18.67 13.99
C GLN A 266 1.37 -19.36 14.07
N LEU A 267 0.53 -19.22 13.06
CA LEU A 267 -0.74 -19.94 12.98
C LEU A 267 -0.54 -21.44 12.70
N GLY A 268 0.65 -21.83 12.23
CA GLY A 268 1.01 -23.25 11.98
C GLY A 268 0.55 -23.75 10.60
N GLU A 269 0.13 -22.86 9.70
CA GLU A 269 -0.09 -23.19 8.31
C GLU A 269 1.21 -23.02 7.54
N THR A 270 1.81 -24.12 7.10
CA THR A 270 2.89 -24.07 6.11
C THR A 270 2.34 -23.44 4.84
N SER A 271 2.99 -22.39 4.38
CA SER A 271 2.62 -21.62 3.20
C SER A 271 2.40 -22.52 1.98
N SER A 272 1.16 -22.88 1.71
CA SER A 272 0.71 -23.17 0.37
C SER A 272 0.23 -21.84 -0.19
N GLY A 273 1.16 -21.16 -0.86
CA GLY A 273 0.86 -19.92 -1.53
C GLY A 273 -0.18 -20.15 -2.62
N ASP A 274 -1.24 -19.43 -2.51
CA ASP A 274 -1.98 -18.95 -3.66
C ASP A 274 -2.55 -17.60 -3.24
N ALA A 275 -1.99 -16.55 -3.83
CA ALA A 275 -2.61 -15.25 -3.86
C ALA A 275 -3.92 -15.43 -4.65
N GLU A 276 -5.00 -15.82 -3.98
CA GLU A 276 -6.32 -15.75 -4.59
C GLU A 276 -6.67 -14.27 -4.75
N THR A 277 -6.43 -13.80 -5.96
CA THR A 277 -7.16 -12.68 -6.54
C THR A 277 -8.64 -13.03 -6.43
N GLU A 278 -9.36 -12.44 -5.49
CA GLU A 278 -10.83 -12.43 -5.54
C GLU A 278 -11.26 -11.65 -6.78
N THR A 279 -11.30 -12.34 -7.93
CA THR A 279 -12.21 -11.96 -9.01
C THR A 279 -13.61 -12.23 -8.49
N ALA A 280 -14.34 -11.17 -8.23
CA ALA A 280 -15.78 -11.22 -8.07
C ALA A 280 -16.37 -11.97 -9.27
N LYS A 281 -16.75 -13.23 -9.10
CA LYS A 281 -17.55 -13.99 -10.05
C LYS A 281 -18.96 -13.43 -10.05
N SER A 282 -19.16 -12.32 -10.75
CA SER A 282 -20.43 -11.99 -11.34
C SER A 282 -20.66 -13.03 -12.47
N LYS A 283 -21.44 -14.05 -12.19
CA LYS A 283 -21.96 -14.96 -13.21
C LYS A 283 -22.99 -14.20 -14.05
N SER A 284 -22.52 -13.51 -15.07
CA SER A 284 -23.34 -13.19 -16.23
C SER A 284 -23.11 -14.30 -17.26
N PRO A 285 -24.16 -14.93 -17.77
CA PRO A 285 -24.04 -16.03 -18.76
C PRO A 285 -23.37 -15.47 -20.02
N THR A 286 -22.34 -16.15 -20.47
CA THR A 286 -21.60 -15.80 -21.70
C THR A 286 -22.52 -15.90 -22.92
N ALA A 287 -22.19 -15.11 -23.97
CA ALA A 287 -22.92 -15.08 -25.23
C ALA A 287 -23.10 -16.49 -25.87
N LEU A 288 -22.24 -17.46 -25.53
CA LEU A 288 -22.34 -18.85 -25.98
C LEU A 288 -23.49 -19.62 -25.35
N ASP A 289 -23.87 -19.30 -24.10
CA ASP A 289 -25.01 -19.97 -23.45
C ASP A 289 -26.35 -19.46 -23.97
N ARG A 290 -26.42 -18.23 -24.45
CA ARG A 290 -27.59 -17.68 -25.14
C ARG A 290 -27.84 -18.30 -26.51
N VAL A 291 -26.79 -18.68 -27.23
CA VAL A 291 -26.92 -19.33 -28.56
C VAL A 291 -27.40 -20.78 -28.43
N LYS A 292 -26.98 -21.48 -27.36
CA LYS A 292 -27.46 -22.89 -27.16
C LYS A 292 -28.92 -22.99 -26.76
N SER A 293 -29.49 -22.00 -26.08
CA SER A 293 -30.90 -21.99 -25.71
C SER A 293 -31.85 -21.68 -26.88
N LEU A 294 -31.31 -21.00 -27.92
CA LEU A 294 -32.07 -20.68 -29.14
C LEU A 294 -32.12 -21.84 -30.15
N LEU A 295 -31.28 -22.85 -30.04
CA LEU A 295 -31.20 -23.99 -30.98
C LEU A 295 -31.97 -25.21 -30.55
N HIS A 296 -32.59 -25.24 -29.38
CA HIS A 296 -33.30 -26.40 -28.82
C HIS A 296 -34.81 -26.18 -28.57
N GLY A 297 -35.41 -25.15 -29.16
CA GLY A 297 -36.81 -24.80 -28.99
C GLY A 297 -37.58 -24.68 -30.29
N ARG A 298 -37.76 -25.74 -31.06
CA ARG A 298 -38.85 -25.86 -32.06
C ARG A 298 -39.77 -27.01 -31.70
N PRO A 299 -41.05 -26.77 -31.44
CA PRO A 299 -42.05 -27.79 -31.38
C PRO A 299 -42.39 -28.28 -32.81
N GLN A 300 -42.43 -29.56 -32.98
CA GLN A 300 -42.96 -30.20 -34.19
C GLN A 300 -44.50 -30.06 -34.17
N GLU A 301 -45.03 -29.33 -35.13
CA GLU A 301 -46.46 -29.42 -35.50
C GLU A 301 -46.72 -30.77 -36.10
N LYS A 302 -47.68 -31.50 -35.53
CA LYS A 302 -48.30 -32.66 -36.13
C LYS A 302 -49.51 -32.21 -36.92
N GLU A 303 -49.48 -32.45 -38.25
CA GLU A 303 -50.67 -32.49 -39.09
C GLU A 303 -51.55 -33.62 -38.64
N ASN A 304 -52.84 -33.32 -38.48
CA ASN A 304 -54.03 -34.11 -38.99
C ASN A 304 -55.20 -33.15 -39.13
#